data_6c4e0f4a613e20edc4da1ac7ce49a0d3
#
_entry.id   6c4e0f4a613e20edc4da1ac7ce49a0d3
#
_cell.length_a   1.000
_cell.length_b   1.000
_cell.length_c   1.000
_cell.angle_alpha   90.00
_cell.angle_beta   90.00
_cell.angle_gamma   90.00
#
_symmetry.space_group_name_H-M   'P 1'
#
loop_
_entity.id
_entity.type
_entity.pdbx_description
1 polymer ?
#
loop_
_entity_poly.entity_id
_entity_poly.type
_entity_poly.pdbx_seq_one_letter_code
_entity_poly.pdbx_strand_id
1 'polypeptide(L)'
;MKNLKFHHLGIVTRDINRYLSNYPQADHSVITKDNEQSALITFLKTGSDTLIELIQPINSSSQTYSFCLRGGGYHHVCFQIDSLEKANDLIKKNKLLQVSKPVSAVAMGGIEIIFCFTRDKQLFEFAISSDEIQINWKTKS
;
A
#
# COMPACT_ATOMS: atom_id res chain seq x y z
N MET A 1 -5.03 -4.89 -19.22
CA MET A 1 -4.06 -5.14 -18.10
C MET A 1 -4.15 -6.57 -17.59
N LYS A 2 -3.89 -7.53 -18.48
CA LYS A 2 -4.07 -8.97 -18.19
C LYS A 2 -3.15 -9.54 -17.12
N ASN A 3 -2.02 -8.89 -16.84
CA ASN A 3 -0.97 -9.44 -15.97
C ASN A 3 -0.88 -8.74 -14.60
N LEU A 4 -1.87 -7.95 -14.26
CA LEU A 4 -1.94 -7.31 -12.96
C LEU A 4 -2.67 -8.21 -11.97
N LYS A 5 -2.06 -8.40 -10.82
CA LYS A 5 -2.67 -9.14 -9.72
C LYS A 5 -3.04 -8.14 -8.63
N PHE A 6 -4.32 -8.06 -8.29
CA PHE A 6 -4.75 -7.22 -7.17
C PHE A 6 -4.02 -7.64 -5.89
N HIS A 7 -3.49 -6.69 -5.17
CA HIS A 7 -2.79 -6.95 -3.91
C HIS A 7 -3.55 -6.39 -2.71
N HIS A 8 -3.80 -5.09 -2.68
CA HIS A 8 -4.48 -4.48 -1.53
C HIS A 8 -5.15 -3.15 -1.87
N LEU A 9 -6.02 -2.73 -0.96
CA LEU A 9 -6.53 -1.36 -0.88
C LEU A 9 -5.77 -0.63 0.22
N GLY A 10 -5.34 0.60 -0.03
CA GLY A 10 -4.69 1.44 0.96
C GLY A 10 -5.69 2.37 1.64
N ILE A 11 -5.68 2.37 2.95
CA ILE A 11 -6.53 3.23 3.80
C ILE A 11 -5.61 4.05 4.70
N VAL A 12 -5.80 5.36 4.71
CA VAL A 12 -5.08 6.25 5.62
C VAL A 12 -5.92 6.48 6.87
N THR A 13 -5.31 6.29 8.03
CA THR A 13 -5.97 6.47 9.33
C THR A 13 -5.09 7.28 10.29
N ARG A 14 -5.71 7.97 11.22
CA ARG A 14 -5.00 8.66 12.29
C ARG A 14 -4.46 7.74 13.36
N ASP A 15 -5.06 6.53 13.48
CA ASP A 15 -4.74 5.61 14.58
C ASP A 15 -4.99 4.18 14.13
N ILE A 16 -3.92 3.47 13.83
CA ILE A 16 -3.98 2.08 13.40
C ILE A 16 -4.67 1.21 14.46
N ASN A 17 -4.31 1.37 15.73
CA ASN A 17 -4.87 0.53 16.78
C ASN A 17 -6.37 0.73 16.91
N ARG A 18 -6.82 1.96 16.81
CA ARG A 18 -8.26 2.26 16.84
C ARG A 18 -8.97 1.64 15.65
N TYR A 19 -8.37 1.71 14.46
CA TYR A 19 -8.94 1.09 13.26
C TYR A 19 -9.05 -0.42 13.43
N LEU A 20 -7.98 -1.08 13.89
CA LEU A 20 -7.94 -2.52 14.11
C LEU A 20 -8.97 -2.97 15.16
N SER A 21 -9.30 -2.12 16.13
CA SER A 21 -10.29 -2.46 17.16
C SER A 21 -11.69 -2.72 16.61
N ASN A 22 -11.97 -2.24 15.39
CA ASN A 22 -13.23 -2.52 14.70
C ASN A 22 -13.28 -3.95 14.14
N TYR A 23 -12.14 -4.65 14.08
CA TYR A 23 -12.02 -5.96 13.46
C TYR A 23 -11.27 -6.93 14.37
N PRO A 24 -11.82 -7.23 15.58
CA PRO A 24 -11.08 -7.99 16.59
C PRO A 24 -10.78 -9.43 16.17
N GLN A 25 -11.52 -9.97 15.19
CA GLN A 25 -11.32 -11.32 14.70
C GLN A 25 -10.40 -11.41 13.49
N ALA A 26 -9.97 -10.27 12.96
CA ALA A 26 -9.13 -10.25 11.75
C ALA A 26 -7.66 -10.45 12.11
N ASP A 27 -6.94 -11.08 11.19
CA ASP A 27 -5.49 -11.15 11.27
C ASP A 27 -4.88 -9.81 10.82
N HIS A 28 -3.80 -9.41 11.46
CA HIS A 28 -3.05 -8.24 11.00
C HIS A 28 -1.55 -8.48 11.10
N SER A 29 -0.81 -7.74 10.29
CA SER A 29 0.64 -7.82 10.31
C SER A 29 1.23 -7.05 11.49
N VAL A 30 2.51 -7.27 11.74
CA VAL A 30 3.28 -6.44 12.68
C VAL A 30 3.22 -4.99 12.18
N ILE A 31 2.96 -4.04 13.10
CA ILE A 31 2.97 -2.62 12.77
C ILE A 31 4.43 -2.23 12.50
N THR A 32 4.70 -1.78 11.28
CA THR A 32 6.04 -1.50 10.81
C THR A 32 6.21 -0.02 10.54
N LYS A 33 7.32 0.55 11.01
CA LYS A 33 7.69 1.92 10.69
C LYS A 33 8.41 1.94 9.34
N ASP A 34 7.84 2.68 8.39
CA ASP A 34 8.44 2.92 7.08
C ASP A 34 9.07 4.31 7.08
N ASN A 35 10.41 4.36 7.16
CA ASN A 35 11.13 5.62 7.20
C ASN A 35 11.10 6.37 5.87
N GLU A 36 11.00 5.66 4.75
CA GLU A 36 10.90 6.27 3.43
C GLU A 36 9.59 7.03 3.28
N GLN A 37 8.51 6.50 3.84
CA GLN A 37 7.18 7.11 3.76
C GLN A 37 6.81 7.90 5.00
N SER A 38 7.64 7.91 6.04
CA SER A 38 7.35 8.53 7.34
C SER A 38 5.98 8.12 7.88
N ALA A 39 5.74 6.82 7.89
CA ALA A 39 4.44 6.27 8.26
C ALA A 39 4.58 4.96 9.03
N LEU A 40 3.58 4.68 9.87
CA LEU A 40 3.37 3.33 10.42
C LEU A 40 2.44 2.58 9.47
N ILE A 41 2.74 1.32 9.20
CA ILE A 41 2.01 0.51 8.25
C ILE A 41 1.69 -0.84 8.87
N THR A 42 0.46 -1.31 8.67
CA THR A 42 0.07 -2.68 8.93
C THR A 42 -0.91 -3.15 7.86
N PHE A 43 -0.92 -4.45 7.62
CA PHE A 43 -1.90 -5.08 6.74
C PHE A 43 -2.96 -5.78 7.57
N LEU A 44 -4.21 -5.64 7.15
CA LEU A 44 -5.38 -6.25 7.77
C LEU A 44 -5.96 -7.26 6.78
N LYS A 45 -6.25 -8.47 7.25
CA LYS A 45 -6.89 -9.50 6.46
C LYS A 45 -8.18 -9.91 7.13
N THR A 46 -9.29 -9.63 6.46
CA THR A 46 -10.62 -10.09 6.92
C THR A 46 -10.86 -11.52 6.43
N GLY A 47 -12.03 -12.08 6.63
CA GLY A 47 -12.33 -13.49 6.32
C GLY A 47 -12.15 -13.96 4.89
N SER A 48 -11.74 -13.08 3.96
CA SER A 48 -11.36 -13.41 2.58
C SER A 48 -9.87 -13.15 2.38
N ASP A 49 -9.35 -13.38 1.17
CA ASP A 49 -7.95 -13.09 0.85
C ASP A 49 -7.69 -11.61 0.55
N THR A 50 -8.68 -10.75 0.76
CA THR A 50 -8.54 -9.32 0.52
C THR A 50 -7.69 -8.67 1.61
N LEU A 51 -6.66 -7.95 1.19
CA LEU A 51 -5.79 -7.22 2.09
C LEU A 51 -6.15 -5.74 2.09
N ILE A 52 -6.13 -5.15 3.28
CA ILE A 52 -6.25 -3.70 3.48
C ILE A 52 -4.94 -3.25 4.12
N GLU A 53 -4.26 -2.30 3.47
CA GLU A 53 -3.10 -1.66 4.05
C GLU A 53 -3.56 -0.45 4.86
N LEU A 54 -3.20 -0.40 6.13
CA LEU A 54 -3.47 0.75 6.99
C LEU A 54 -2.20 1.59 7.09
N ILE A 55 -2.34 2.88 6.80
CA ILE A 55 -1.23 3.83 6.78
C ILE A 55 -1.53 4.93 7.79
N GLN A 56 -0.64 5.08 8.78
CA GLN A 56 -0.72 6.15 9.77
C GLN A 56 0.47 7.07 9.58
N PRO A 57 0.29 8.30 9.06
CA PRO A 57 1.41 9.22 8.91
C PRO A 57 1.97 9.61 10.27
N ILE A 58 3.31 9.66 10.38
CA ILE A 58 4.00 9.99 11.63
C ILE A 58 4.08 11.49 11.84
N ASN A 59 4.36 12.22 10.75
CA ASN A 59 4.53 13.68 10.82
C ASN A 59 4.26 14.30 9.44
N SER A 60 4.45 15.62 9.35
CA SER A 60 4.16 16.38 8.14
C SER A 60 5.07 16.04 6.95
N SER A 61 6.15 15.30 7.14
CA SER A 61 6.98 14.84 6.03
C SER A 61 6.39 13.64 5.32
N SER A 62 5.38 12.99 5.89
CA SER A 62 4.67 11.90 5.24
C SER A 62 3.82 12.42 4.08
N GLN A 63 3.88 11.72 2.94
CA GLN A 63 3.06 12.07 1.77
C GLN A 63 1.55 11.96 2.04
N THR A 64 1.17 11.16 3.04
CA THR A 64 -0.23 10.96 3.41
C THR A 64 -0.71 11.87 4.52
N TYR A 65 0.14 12.76 5.02
CA TYR A 65 -0.19 13.61 6.17
C TYR A 65 -1.38 14.54 5.89
N SER A 66 -1.32 15.29 4.80
CA SER A 66 -2.41 16.20 4.42
C SER A 66 -3.72 15.45 4.15
N PHE A 67 -3.62 14.29 3.51
CA PHE A 67 -4.77 13.43 3.25
C PHE A 67 -5.42 12.99 4.56
N CYS A 68 -4.60 12.61 5.54
CA CYS A 68 -5.07 12.22 6.87
C CYS A 68 -5.77 13.38 7.58
N LEU A 69 -5.20 14.60 7.51
CA LEU A 69 -5.81 15.78 8.12
C LEU A 69 -7.17 16.13 7.52
N ARG A 70 -7.38 15.80 6.24
CA ARG A 70 -8.68 16.02 5.57
C ARG A 70 -9.68 14.91 5.83
N GLY A 71 -9.38 13.96 6.71
CA GLY A 71 -10.29 12.90 7.10
C GLY A 71 -9.80 11.48 6.81
N GLY A 72 -8.78 11.32 6.02
CA GLY A 72 -8.24 9.99 5.67
C GLY A 72 -9.21 9.15 4.84
N GLY A 73 -9.18 7.84 5.04
CA GLY A 73 -10.01 6.88 4.32
C GLY A 73 -9.29 6.29 3.11
N TYR A 74 -10.04 5.89 2.11
CA TYR A 74 -9.49 5.27 0.90
C TYR A 74 -8.44 6.18 0.24
N HIS A 75 -7.29 5.58 -0.05
CA HIS A 75 -6.16 6.33 -0.60
C HIS A 75 -5.71 5.79 -1.96
N HIS A 76 -5.51 4.49 -2.10
CA HIS A 76 -5.02 3.90 -3.33
C HIS A 76 -5.40 2.43 -3.45
N VAL A 77 -5.25 1.92 -4.68
CA VAL A 77 -5.29 0.49 -4.97
C VAL A 77 -3.88 0.06 -5.38
N CYS A 78 -3.46 -1.12 -4.91
CA CYS A 78 -2.17 -1.70 -5.27
C CYS A 78 -2.36 -2.96 -6.11
N PHE A 79 -1.60 -3.03 -7.19
CA PHE A 79 -1.48 -4.24 -8.01
C PHE A 79 -0.04 -4.72 -8.04
N GLN A 80 0.12 -6.03 -7.97
CA GLN A 80 1.42 -6.67 -8.13
C GLN A 80 1.70 -6.89 -9.62
N ILE A 81 2.94 -6.65 -10.01
CA ILE A 81 3.42 -6.87 -11.37
C ILE A 81 4.83 -7.49 -11.30
N ASP A 82 5.16 -8.34 -12.28
CA ASP A 82 6.35 -9.18 -12.24
C ASP A 82 7.68 -8.41 -12.24
N SER A 83 7.74 -7.28 -12.96
CA SER A 83 9.01 -6.58 -13.14
C SER A 83 8.82 -5.08 -13.35
N LEU A 84 9.89 -4.33 -13.07
CA LEU A 84 9.92 -2.89 -13.33
C LEU A 84 9.69 -2.59 -14.82
N GLU A 85 10.25 -3.41 -15.71
CA GLU A 85 10.06 -3.27 -17.15
C GLU A 85 8.58 -3.33 -17.52
N LYS A 86 7.87 -4.34 -17.02
CA LYS A 86 6.43 -4.48 -17.29
C LYS A 86 5.63 -3.32 -16.69
N ALA A 87 6.02 -2.85 -15.51
CA ALA A 87 5.37 -1.67 -14.90
C ALA A 87 5.55 -0.43 -15.77
N ASN A 88 6.77 -0.18 -16.23
CA ASN A 88 7.07 0.96 -17.11
C ASN A 88 6.29 0.88 -18.43
N ASP A 89 6.16 -0.32 -19.00
CA ASP A 89 5.38 -0.54 -20.22
C ASP A 89 3.90 -0.18 -20.00
N LEU A 90 3.32 -0.60 -18.89
CA LEU A 90 1.92 -0.28 -18.55
C LEU A 90 1.72 1.20 -18.30
N ILE A 91 2.65 1.84 -17.60
CA ILE A 91 2.60 3.28 -17.33
C ILE A 91 2.56 4.04 -18.66
N LYS A 92 3.45 3.70 -19.57
CA LYS A 92 3.54 4.33 -20.89
C LYS A 92 2.30 4.05 -21.73
N LYS A 93 1.91 2.79 -21.86
CA LYS A 93 0.80 2.34 -22.69
C LYS A 93 -0.54 2.93 -22.25
N ASN A 94 -0.76 3.03 -20.95
CA ASN A 94 -2.02 3.55 -20.39
C ASN A 94 -1.95 5.03 -20.02
N LYS A 95 -0.84 5.69 -20.36
CA LYS A 95 -0.63 7.12 -20.13
C LYS A 95 -0.85 7.50 -18.67
N LEU A 96 -0.32 6.68 -17.76
CA LEU A 96 -0.34 6.96 -16.33
C LEU A 96 0.70 8.03 -16.02
N LEU A 97 0.42 8.87 -15.03
CA LEU A 97 1.38 9.85 -14.55
C LEU A 97 2.16 9.26 -13.36
N GLN A 98 3.41 8.91 -13.57
CA GLN A 98 4.27 8.43 -12.50
C GLN A 98 4.63 9.59 -11.56
N VAL A 99 4.31 9.45 -10.28
CA VAL A 99 4.51 10.52 -9.29
C VAL A 99 5.57 10.22 -8.25
N SER A 100 6.16 9.03 -8.29
CA SER A 100 7.26 8.67 -7.41
C SER A 100 8.31 7.87 -8.17
N LYS A 101 9.56 7.96 -7.71
CA LYS A 101 10.59 7.01 -8.11
C LYS A 101 10.30 5.67 -7.45
N PRO A 102 10.82 4.54 -7.98
CA PRO A 102 10.72 3.28 -7.25
C PRO A 102 11.34 3.44 -5.86
N VAL A 103 10.60 3.02 -4.83
CA VAL A 103 11.09 3.03 -3.45
C VAL A 103 10.83 1.67 -2.82
N SER A 104 11.65 1.32 -1.84
CA SER A 104 11.51 0.05 -1.12
C SER A 104 10.35 0.15 -0.11
N ALA A 105 9.49 -0.87 -0.09
CA ALA A 105 8.37 -0.98 0.86
C ALA A 105 8.71 -1.99 1.95
N VAL A 106 9.14 -1.50 3.10
CA VAL A 106 9.60 -2.35 4.20
C VAL A 106 8.49 -3.28 4.69
N ALA A 107 7.24 -2.84 4.71
CA ALA A 107 6.11 -3.66 5.15
C ALA A 107 5.73 -4.77 4.17
N MET A 108 6.28 -4.74 2.97
CA MET A 108 6.09 -5.75 1.92
C MET A 108 7.39 -6.49 1.58
N GLY A 109 8.22 -6.72 2.59
CA GLY A 109 9.46 -7.46 2.41
C GLY A 109 10.56 -6.73 1.66
N GLY A 110 10.44 -5.41 1.52
CA GLY A 110 11.46 -4.58 0.87
C GLY A 110 11.37 -4.53 -0.65
N ILE A 111 10.29 -5.03 -1.24
CA ILE A 111 10.10 -4.93 -2.70
C ILE A 111 9.95 -3.47 -3.12
N GLU A 112 10.20 -3.20 -4.38
CA GLU A 112 10.03 -1.85 -4.92
C GLU A 112 8.57 -1.56 -5.24
N ILE A 113 8.14 -0.33 -4.98
CA ILE A 113 6.82 0.17 -5.31
C ILE A 113 6.93 1.45 -6.13
N ILE A 114 5.93 1.70 -6.97
CA ILE A 114 5.81 2.93 -7.78
C ILE A 114 4.39 3.43 -7.64
N PHE A 115 4.23 4.73 -7.41
CA PHE A 115 2.92 5.38 -7.41
C PHE A 115 2.70 6.13 -8.73
N CYS A 116 1.48 6.00 -9.25
CA CYS A 116 1.04 6.67 -10.48
C CYS A 116 -0.37 7.21 -10.29
N PHE A 117 -0.72 8.28 -11.02
CA PHE A 117 -2.11 8.72 -11.17
C PHE A 117 -2.68 8.26 -12.50
N THR A 118 -3.94 7.83 -12.48
CA THR A 118 -4.72 7.64 -13.70
C THR A 118 -5.18 9.00 -14.23
N ARG A 119 -5.76 9.01 -15.43
CA ARG A 119 -6.35 10.23 -16.00
C ARG A 119 -7.48 10.80 -15.12
N ASP A 120 -8.18 9.91 -14.41
CA ASP A 120 -9.24 10.29 -13.49
C ASP A 120 -8.71 10.70 -12.11
N LYS A 121 -7.40 10.90 -12.01
CA LYS A 121 -6.73 11.31 -10.76
C LYS A 121 -6.88 10.30 -9.63
N GLN A 122 -6.99 9.01 -9.96
CA GLN A 122 -6.97 7.94 -8.97
C GLN A 122 -5.53 7.50 -8.73
N LEU A 123 -5.15 7.37 -7.47
CA LEU A 123 -3.81 6.93 -7.11
C LEU A 123 -3.71 5.42 -7.22
N PHE A 124 -2.63 4.97 -7.85
CA PHE A 124 -2.39 3.58 -8.22
C PHE A 124 -0.99 3.20 -7.78
N GLU A 125 -0.85 2.07 -7.12
CA GLU A 125 0.45 1.58 -6.70
C GLU A 125 0.78 0.31 -7.47
N PHE A 126 2.01 0.21 -8.00
CA PHE A 126 2.56 -1.03 -8.51
C PHE A 126 3.54 -1.59 -7.49
N ALA A 127 3.30 -2.82 -7.04
CA ALA A 127 4.22 -3.57 -6.22
C ALA A 127 4.98 -4.55 -7.13
N ILE A 128 6.29 -4.38 -7.23
CA ILE A 128 7.11 -5.08 -8.21
C ILE A 128 7.70 -6.33 -7.58
N SER A 129 7.14 -7.48 -7.95
CA SER A 129 7.62 -8.77 -7.47
C SER A 129 7.13 -9.88 -8.39
N SER A 130 8.03 -10.80 -8.77
CA SER A 130 7.67 -12.01 -9.51
C SER A 130 7.21 -13.13 -8.58
N ASP A 131 7.51 -13.01 -7.28
CA ASP A 131 7.18 -13.99 -6.26
C ASP A 131 6.07 -13.45 -5.34
N GLU A 132 5.54 -14.32 -4.48
CA GLU A 132 4.59 -13.89 -3.46
C GLU A 132 5.21 -12.81 -2.57
N ILE A 133 4.46 -11.72 -2.36
CA ILE A 133 4.90 -10.63 -1.49
C ILE A 133 4.80 -11.07 -0.05
N GLN A 134 5.93 -11.01 0.67
CA GLN A 134 6.02 -11.45 2.05
C GLN A 134 5.54 -10.37 3.00
N ILE A 135 4.52 -10.70 3.80
CA ILE A 135 3.99 -9.83 4.84
C ILE A 135 4.25 -10.52 6.18
N ASN A 136 4.77 -9.77 7.13
CA ASN A 136 5.10 -10.31 8.45
C ASN A 136 3.86 -10.31 9.34
N TRP A 137 3.08 -11.38 9.26
CA TRP A 137 1.86 -11.53 10.03
C TRP A 137 2.15 -11.70 11.52
N LYS A 138 1.36 -11.02 12.34
CA LYS A 138 1.47 -11.18 13.78
C LYS A 138 0.90 -12.55 14.16
N THR A 139 1.71 -13.34 14.86
CA THR A 139 1.26 -14.64 15.32
C THR A 139 0.21 -14.47 16.41
N LYS A 140 -0.90 -15.21 16.29
CA LYS A 140 -1.89 -15.29 17.37
C LYS A 140 -1.30 -16.11 18.51
N SER A 141 -1.21 -15.52 19.67
CA SER A 141 -0.83 -16.23 20.90
C SER A 141 -2.07 -16.89 21.51
#